data_7f1a252d32b7eea0d7ce2ed6d7d03ee8
#
_entry.id   7f1a252d32b7eea0d7ce2ed6d7d03ee8
#
_cell.length_a   1.000
_cell.length_b   1.000
_cell.length_c   1.000
_cell.angle_alpha   90.00
_cell.angle_beta   90.00
_cell.angle_gamma   90.00
#
_symmetry.space_group_name_H-M   'P 1'
#
loop_
_entity.id
_entity.type
_entity.pdbx_description
1 polymer ?
#
loop_
_entity_poly.entity_id
_entity_poly.type
_entity_poly.pdbx_seq_one_letter_code
_entity_poly.pdbx_strand_id
1 'polypeptide(L)'
;MPLKAAKDSIDLGIFVSDIKKSLAFYQGILGLEKTEELVTGFGTLHRLKFGTSDIKLMDPKQVPPVGAIGLEKQLGIRYVTFVIKGLTELCTELKGKGVEFTIPETQIRPGTRIAMVKDPDGNILEFVERG
;
A
#
# COMPACT_ATOMS: atom_id res chain seq x y z
N MET A 1 4.16 -17.75 -24.64
CA MET A 1 5.30 -16.83 -24.61
C MET A 1 5.41 -16.14 -23.25
N PRO A 2 6.62 -16.05 -22.70
CA PRO A 2 6.79 -15.25 -21.48
C PRO A 2 6.40 -13.79 -21.69
N LEU A 3 6.06 -13.14 -20.59
CA LEU A 3 5.74 -11.72 -20.63
C LEU A 3 6.95 -10.88 -21.04
N LYS A 4 6.70 -9.82 -21.78
CA LYS A 4 7.72 -8.81 -22.09
C LYS A 4 7.33 -7.53 -21.35
N ALA A 5 8.18 -7.10 -20.43
CA ALA A 5 7.90 -5.88 -19.66
C ALA A 5 7.97 -4.64 -20.55
N ALA A 6 6.95 -3.80 -20.47
CA ALA A 6 6.95 -2.48 -21.09
C ALA A 6 7.41 -1.40 -20.10
N LYS A 7 7.48 -1.73 -18.81
CA LYS A 7 8.08 -0.90 -17.76
C LYS A 7 8.55 -1.82 -16.64
N ASP A 8 9.47 -1.32 -15.81
CA ASP A 8 10.13 -2.12 -14.76
C ASP A 8 9.39 -2.14 -13.43
N SER A 9 8.07 -2.10 -13.49
CA SER A 9 7.27 -2.05 -12.27
C SER A 9 5.93 -2.75 -12.48
N ILE A 10 5.28 -3.06 -11.35
CA ILE A 10 3.95 -3.66 -11.32
C ILE A 10 3.00 -2.64 -10.71
N ASP A 11 1.81 -2.51 -11.28
CA ASP A 11 0.77 -1.67 -10.72
C ASP A 11 -0.12 -2.51 -9.81
N LEU A 12 -0.73 -1.87 -8.82
CA LEU A 12 -1.57 -2.53 -7.84
C LEU A 12 -2.95 -1.90 -7.82
N GLY A 13 -3.98 -2.72 -7.86
CA GLY A 13 -5.37 -2.26 -7.73
C GLY A 13 -5.93 -2.66 -6.37
N ILE A 14 -6.51 -1.71 -5.66
CA ILE A 14 -7.10 -1.92 -4.35
C ILE A 14 -8.51 -1.35 -4.35
N PHE A 15 -9.51 -2.20 -4.04
CA PHE A 15 -10.87 -1.72 -3.78
C PHE A 15 -10.94 -1.27 -2.33
N VAL A 16 -11.45 -0.06 -2.10
CA VAL A 16 -11.46 0.53 -0.76
C VAL A 16 -12.88 0.72 -0.26
N SER A 17 -13.08 0.68 1.05
CA SER A 17 -14.38 0.86 1.67
C SER A 17 -14.74 2.34 1.84
N ASP A 18 -13.73 3.20 2.01
CA ASP A 18 -13.91 4.64 2.25
C ASP A 18 -12.77 5.38 1.57
N ILE A 19 -13.04 5.95 0.40
CA ILE A 19 -12.02 6.63 -0.40
C ILE A 19 -11.36 7.80 0.34
N LYS A 20 -12.09 8.50 1.18
CA LYS A 20 -11.53 9.64 1.92
C LYS A 20 -10.47 9.17 2.90
N LYS A 21 -10.74 8.08 3.63
CA LYS A 21 -9.77 7.49 4.56
C LYS A 21 -8.56 6.93 3.81
N SER A 22 -8.80 6.25 2.69
CA SER A 22 -7.71 5.67 1.91
C SER A 22 -6.83 6.74 1.28
N LEU A 23 -7.40 7.82 0.75
CA LEU A 23 -6.62 8.93 0.23
C LEU A 23 -5.86 9.66 1.35
N ALA A 24 -6.48 9.82 2.51
CA ALA A 24 -5.79 10.41 3.67
C ALA A 24 -4.57 9.59 4.07
N PHE A 25 -4.66 8.26 3.94
CA PHE A 25 -3.55 7.36 4.24
C PHE A 25 -2.49 7.37 3.14
N TYR A 26 -2.87 6.97 1.93
CA TYR A 26 -1.89 6.79 0.84
C TYR A 26 -1.33 8.12 0.32
N GLN A 27 -2.16 9.12 0.12
CA GLN A 27 -1.74 10.42 -0.35
C GLN A 27 -1.27 11.32 0.81
N GLY A 28 -2.05 11.38 1.88
CA GLY A 28 -1.76 12.28 2.99
C GLY A 28 -0.61 11.81 3.87
N ILE A 29 -0.69 10.57 4.39
CA ILE A 29 0.32 10.06 5.33
C ILE A 29 1.54 9.52 4.60
N LEU A 30 1.35 8.67 3.58
CA LEU A 30 2.47 8.10 2.82
C LEU A 30 3.05 9.07 1.79
N GLY A 31 2.31 10.10 1.41
CA GLY A 31 2.81 11.11 0.50
C GLY A 31 2.84 10.71 -0.97
N LEU A 32 2.07 9.71 -1.38
CA LEU A 32 2.03 9.33 -2.79
C LEU A 32 1.32 10.41 -3.61
N GLU A 33 1.86 10.72 -4.79
CA GLU A 33 1.29 11.72 -5.67
C GLU A 33 0.08 11.18 -6.41
N LYS A 34 -1.07 11.86 -6.27
CA LYS A 34 -2.26 11.53 -7.06
C LYS A 34 -2.14 12.14 -8.45
N THR A 35 -2.24 11.32 -9.48
CA THR A 35 -2.02 11.75 -10.87
C THR A 35 -3.30 11.75 -11.71
N GLU A 36 -4.31 10.99 -11.32
CA GLU A 36 -5.50 10.85 -12.14
C GLU A 36 -6.70 10.42 -11.32
N GLU A 37 -7.87 10.82 -11.76
CA GLU A 37 -9.14 10.34 -11.25
C GLU A 37 -10.00 9.99 -12.45
N LEU A 38 -10.47 8.75 -12.52
CA LEU A 38 -11.17 8.23 -13.69
C LEU A 38 -12.46 7.53 -13.28
N VAL A 39 -13.59 8.00 -13.82
CA VAL A 39 -14.88 7.32 -13.62
C VAL A 39 -14.94 6.10 -14.53
N THR A 40 -15.25 4.94 -13.94
CA THR A 40 -15.38 3.67 -14.67
C THR A 40 -16.76 3.06 -14.42
N GLY A 41 -17.04 1.93 -15.07
CA GLY A 41 -18.27 1.18 -14.82
C GLY A 41 -18.36 0.59 -13.41
N PHE A 42 -17.23 0.39 -12.73
CA PHE A 42 -17.14 -0.19 -11.39
C PHE A 42 -17.19 0.87 -10.27
N GLY A 43 -16.86 2.09 -10.59
CA GLY A 43 -16.72 3.18 -9.62
C GLY A 43 -15.69 4.18 -10.12
N THR A 44 -15.10 4.94 -9.19
CA THR A 44 -14.08 5.95 -9.52
C THR A 44 -12.71 5.45 -9.14
N LEU A 45 -11.80 5.45 -10.12
CA LEU A 45 -10.41 5.05 -9.93
C LEU A 45 -9.58 6.27 -9.57
N HIS A 46 -8.82 6.17 -8.48
CA HIS A 46 -7.86 7.21 -8.07
C HIS A 46 -6.46 6.63 -8.21
N ARG A 47 -5.67 7.22 -9.11
CA ARG A 47 -4.33 6.73 -9.43
C ARG A 47 -3.28 7.51 -8.66
N LEU A 48 -2.46 6.80 -7.90
CA LEU A 48 -1.35 7.37 -7.13
C LEU A 48 -0.03 6.78 -7.61
N LYS A 49 1.04 7.53 -7.48
CA LYS A 49 2.37 7.12 -7.94
C LYS A 49 3.30 6.74 -6.79
N PHE A 50 3.98 5.60 -6.95
CA PHE A 50 5.15 5.25 -6.17
C PHE A 50 6.25 4.86 -7.17
N GLY A 51 7.23 5.76 -7.38
CA GLY A 51 8.20 5.56 -8.46
C GLY A 51 7.49 5.40 -9.80
N THR A 52 7.75 4.30 -10.50
CA THR A 52 7.09 3.98 -11.78
C THR A 52 5.84 3.10 -11.60
N SER A 53 5.53 2.69 -10.37
CA SER A 53 4.32 1.92 -10.09
C SER A 53 3.12 2.82 -9.86
N ASP A 54 1.97 2.37 -10.33
CA ASP A 54 0.69 3.00 -10.00
C ASP A 54 0.00 2.20 -8.91
N ILE A 55 -0.42 2.89 -7.85
CA ILE A 55 -1.29 2.34 -6.83
C ILE A 55 -2.68 2.89 -7.14
N LYS A 56 -3.57 2.01 -7.57
CA LYS A 56 -4.89 2.40 -8.05
C LYS A 56 -5.93 2.10 -6.99
N LEU A 57 -6.46 3.14 -6.36
CA LEU A 57 -7.53 3.01 -5.37
C LEU A 57 -8.86 3.08 -6.09
N MET A 58 -9.63 2.01 -6.01
CA MET A 58 -10.97 1.96 -6.60
C MET A 58 -11.99 2.28 -5.51
N ASP A 59 -12.72 3.38 -5.72
CA ASP A 59 -13.89 3.73 -4.93
C ASP A 59 -15.10 3.07 -5.62
N PRO A 60 -15.51 1.86 -5.18
CA PRO A 60 -16.52 1.10 -5.92
C PRO A 60 -17.92 1.66 -5.71
N LYS A 61 -18.77 1.48 -6.72
CA LYS A 61 -20.20 1.83 -6.59
C LYS A 61 -20.86 1.02 -5.49
N GLN A 62 -20.42 -0.21 -5.31
CA GLN A 62 -20.93 -1.13 -4.31
C GLN A 62 -19.76 -1.74 -3.57
N VAL A 63 -19.65 -1.46 -2.26
CA VAL A 63 -18.53 -1.94 -1.46
C VAL A 63 -18.64 -3.46 -1.27
N PRO A 64 -17.64 -4.24 -1.73
CA PRO A 64 -17.66 -5.68 -1.53
C PRO A 64 -17.39 -6.06 -0.08
N PRO A 65 -17.69 -7.31 0.31
CA PRO A 65 -17.38 -7.78 1.66
C PRO A 65 -15.87 -7.76 1.92
N VAL A 66 -15.51 -7.55 3.18
CA VAL A 66 -14.12 -7.60 3.61
C VAL A 66 -13.64 -9.05 3.63
N GLY A 67 -12.46 -9.30 3.05
CA GLY A 67 -11.83 -10.61 3.13
C GLY A 67 -11.14 -10.85 4.47
N ALA A 68 -10.43 -11.98 4.59
CA ALA A 68 -9.69 -12.30 5.81
C ALA A 68 -8.52 -11.34 6.00
N ILE A 69 -8.47 -10.68 7.15
CA ILE A 69 -7.42 -9.73 7.50
C ILE A 69 -6.32 -10.45 8.27
N GLY A 70 -5.05 -10.19 7.94
CA GLY A 70 -3.89 -10.78 8.58
C GLY A 70 -3.04 -11.58 7.62
N LEU A 71 -1.73 -11.63 7.88
CA LEU A 71 -0.76 -12.27 6.98
C LEU A 71 -1.06 -13.74 6.73
N GLU A 72 -1.42 -14.47 7.78
CA GLU A 72 -1.55 -15.93 7.73
C GLU A 72 -3.00 -16.40 7.72
N LYS A 73 -3.94 -15.53 7.37
CA LYS A 73 -5.38 -15.82 7.48
C LYS A 73 -5.98 -16.37 6.20
N GLN A 74 -5.30 -16.23 5.07
CA GLN A 74 -5.82 -16.60 3.77
C GLN A 74 -4.68 -16.75 2.78
N LEU A 75 -4.82 -17.66 1.83
CA LEU A 75 -3.88 -17.75 0.71
C LEU A 75 -4.07 -16.57 -0.25
N GLY A 76 -3.08 -16.35 -1.09
CA GLY A 76 -3.10 -15.30 -2.10
C GLY A 76 -2.23 -14.12 -1.73
N ILE A 77 -2.50 -12.97 -2.34
CA ILE A 77 -1.71 -11.75 -2.08
C ILE A 77 -2.02 -11.27 -0.67
N ARG A 78 -1.00 -11.23 0.21
CA ARG A 78 -1.19 -10.90 1.61
C ARG A 78 -0.55 -9.58 2.02
N TYR A 79 0.47 -9.13 1.29
CA TYR A 79 1.10 -7.84 1.58
C TYR A 79 1.74 -7.28 0.32
N VAL A 80 2.01 -5.99 0.33
CA VAL A 80 2.72 -5.29 -0.73
C VAL A 80 3.95 -4.62 -0.14
N THR A 81 5.09 -4.72 -0.83
CA THR A 81 6.36 -4.20 -0.35
C THR A 81 6.73 -2.90 -1.07
N PHE A 82 7.07 -1.90 -0.27
CA PHE A 82 7.66 -0.65 -0.74
C PHE A 82 9.12 -0.63 -0.29
N VAL A 83 10.05 -0.62 -1.22
CA VAL A 83 11.47 -0.47 -0.92
C VAL A 83 11.76 1.02 -0.85
N ILE A 84 12.19 1.49 0.31
CA ILE A 84 12.27 2.92 0.61
C ILE A 84 13.60 3.29 1.25
N LYS A 85 13.81 4.59 1.43
CA LYS A 85 14.89 5.17 2.24
C LYS A 85 14.25 5.84 3.45
N GLY A 86 14.99 5.90 4.56
CA GLY A 86 14.51 6.60 5.76
C GLY A 86 13.43 5.84 6.52
N LEU A 87 13.60 4.53 6.72
CA LEU A 87 12.61 3.70 7.39
C LEU A 87 12.35 4.15 8.82
N THR A 88 13.41 4.48 9.59
CA THR A 88 13.25 4.90 10.99
C THR A 88 12.41 6.16 11.09
N GLU A 89 12.68 7.14 10.26
CA GLU A 89 11.96 8.41 10.22
C GLU A 89 10.50 8.18 9.81
N LEU A 90 10.27 7.32 8.83
CA LEU A 90 8.92 6.97 8.41
C LEU A 90 8.15 6.31 9.56
N CYS A 91 8.75 5.34 10.24
CA CYS A 91 8.10 4.65 11.35
C CYS A 91 7.72 5.62 12.47
N THR A 92 8.60 6.56 12.79
CA THR A 92 8.31 7.59 13.80
C THR A 92 7.09 8.43 13.39
N GLU A 93 7.06 8.86 12.14
CA GLU A 93 5.96 9.65 11.62
C GLU A 93 4.64 8.87 11.61
N LEU A 94 4.67 7.61 11.16
CA LEU A 94 3.47 6.77 11.12
C LEU A 94 2.92 6.51 12.52
N LYS A 95 3.78 6.26 13.50
CA LYS A 95 3.36 6.10 14.89
C LYS A 95 2.68 7.35 15.42
N GLY A 96 3.27 8.52 15.12
CA GLY A 96 2.70 9.80 15.53
C GLY A 96 1.32 10.07 14.93
N LYS A 97 1.01 9.47 13.81
CA LYS A 97 -0.27 9.60 13.11
C LYS A 97 -1.25 8.46 13.41
N GLY A 98 -0.90 7.60 14.34
CA GLY A 98 -1.80 6.53 14.80
C GLY A 98 -1.93 5.35 13.86
N VAL A 99 -0.98 5.15 12.95
CA VAL A 99 -0.99 4.00 12.04
C VAL A 99 -0.69 2.73 12.84
N GLU A 100 -1.48 1.68 12.58
CA GLU A 100 -1.32 0.40 13.28
C GLU A 100 -0.18 -0.40 12.65
N PHE A 101 0.80 -0.82 13.50
CA PHE A 101 1.90 -1.68 13.07
C PHE A 101 1.57 -3.13 13.38
N THR A 102 1.76 -4.01 12.39
CA THR A 102 1.70 -5.45 12.61
C THR A 102 3.08 -5.99 12.97
N ILE A 103 4.14 -5.37 12.41
CA ILE A 103 5.53 -5.67 12.75
C ILE A 103 6.25 -4.34 12.91
N PRO A 104 6.80 -4.03 14.10
CA PRO A 104 7.57 -2.80 14.27
C PRO A 104 8.88 -2.88 13.52
N GLU A 105 9.58 -1.76 13.41
CA GLU A 105 10.89 -1.72 12.74
C GLU A 105 11.80 -2.80 13.30
N THR A 106 12.27 -3.70 12.43
CA THR A 106 13.02 -4.90 12.82
C THR A 106 14.11 -5.17 11.78
N GLN A 107 15.31 -5.46 12.27
CA GLN A 107 16.37 -5.95 11.39
C GLN A 107 16.17 -7.44 11.18
N ILE A 108 15.96 -7.85 9.92
CA ILE A 108 15.72 -9.26 9.57
C ILE A 108 16.99 -9.98 9.12
N ARG A 109 18.00 -9.21 8.71
CA ARG A 109 19.34 -9.68 8.39
C ARG A 109 20.25 -8.47 8.32
N PRO A 110 21.60 -8.65 8.30
CA PRO A 110 22.53 -7.52 8.21
C PRO A 110 22.19 -6.62 7.01
N GLY A 111 22.05 -5.32 7.25
CA GLY A 111 21.77 -4.34 6.20
C GLY A 111 20.33 -4.27 5.72
N THR A 112 19.42 -5.06 6.29
CA THR A 112 18.00 -5.03 5.86
C THR A 112 17.08 -4.90 7.06
N ARG A 113 16.30 -3.83 7.08
CA ARG A 113 15.30 -3.57 8.11
C ARG A 113 13.94 -3.46 7.47
N ILE A 114 12.92 -3.91 8.17
CA ILE A 114 11.53 -3.86 7.71
C ILE A 114 10.61 -3.30 8.78
N ALA A 115 9.43 -2.88 8.35
CA ALA A 115 8.27 -2.64 9.20
C ALA A 115 7.02 -2.97 8.40
N MET A 116 5.97 -3.42 9.07
CA MET A 116 4.69 -3.69 8.43
C MET A 116 3.59 -2.94 9.14
N VAL A 117 2.69 -2.35 8.36
CA VAL A 117 1.55 -1.58 8.87
C VAL A 117 0.27 -2.01 8.17
N LYS A 118 -0.87 -1.59 8.72
CA LYS A 118 -2.18 -1.77 8.08
C LYS A 118 -2.64 -0.46 7.46
N ASP A 119 -3.22 -0.56 6.27
CA ASP A 119 -3.96 0.57 5.70
C ASP A 119 -5.36 0.64 6.32
N PRO A 120 -6.21 1.63 5.96
CA PRO A 120 -7.55 1.76 6.56
C PRO A 120 -8.46 0.55 6.43
N ASP A 121 -8.27 -0.28 5.42
CA ASP A 121 -9.09 -1.49 5.20
C ASP A 121 -8.41 -2.77 5.71
N GLY A 122 -7.27 -2.65 6.37
CA GLY A 122 -6.56 -3.79 6.93
C GLY A 122 -5.58 -4.46 5.97
N ASN A 123 -5.34 -3.88 4.80
CA ASN A 123 -4.29 -4.39 3.90
C ASN A 123 -2.93 -4.17 4.55
N ILE A 124 -2.03 -5.14 4.37
CA ILE A 124 -0.71 -5.07 5.00
C ILE A 124 0.30 -4.52 4.01
N LEU A 125 1.00 -3.47 4.44
CA LEU A 125 2.09 -2.85 3.69
C LEU A 125 3.39 -3.13 4.40
N GLU A 126 4.39 -3.60 3.66
CA GLU A 126 5.76 -3.77 4.16
C GLU A 126 6.62 -2.64 3.62
N PHE A 127 7.37 -2.00 4.52
CA PHE A 127 8.41 -1.05 4.12
C PHE A 127 9.75 -1.70 4.39
N VAL A 128 10.63 -1.67 3.39
CA VAL A 128 11.95 -2.30 3.46
C VAL A 128 13.01 -1.26 3.14
N GLU A 129 14.01 -1.18 4.00
CA GLU A 129 15.21 -0.41 3.72
C GLU A 129 16.40 -1.34 3.69
N ARG A 130 17.17 -1.27 2.60
CA ARG A 130 18.37 -2.07 2.37
C ARG A 130 19.62 -1.19 2.34
N GLY A 131 20.70 -1.71 2.83
CA GLY A 131 21.97 -1.02 2.86
C GLY A 131 22.48 -0.73 4.26
#